data_20f32215b7afb2020e126fa6212559a0
#
_entry.id   20f32215b7afb2020e126fa6212559a0
#
_cell.length_a   1.000
_cell.length_b   1.000
_cell.length_c   1.000
_cell.angle_alpha   90.00
_cell.angle_beta   90.00
_cell.angle_gamma   90.00
#
_symmetry.space_group_name_H-M   'P 1'
#
loop_
_entity.id
_entity.type
_entity.pdbx_description
1 polymer ?
#
loop_
_entity_poly.entity_id
_entity_poly.type
_entity_poly.pdbx_seq_one_letter_code
_entity_poly.pdbx_strand_id
1 'polypeptide(L)'
;ESPDLQELLAQMRDEDCGVVSMEVSSHALDLDRTWATSFAVTAFTNLTQDHLDYHKTFESYFAAKARLFSKDYPAKRVINIESAWGKELLKRCSANEDAIITTGFDASAQIHPVAVEYGSAETTVTLSVRGSNITFTYPLVGRFNVENIMTAFGVAMHLGYLPSTIAEALRDAPAVPGRFQRVRTEHDGGVSVYVD
;
A
#
# COMPACT_ATOMS: atom_id res chain seq x y z
N GLU A 1 -16.55 14.70 -5.56
CA GLU A 1 -15.90 16.01 -5.49
C GLU A 1 -15.26 16.27 -4.11
N SER A 2 -14.43 17.32 -3.95
CA SER A 2 -13.76 17.60 -2.67
C SER A 2 -14.74 17.87 -1.52
N PRO A 3 -15.83 18.61 -1.68
CA PRO A 3 -16.83 18.81 -0.62
C PRO A 3 -17.45 17.50 -0.11
N ASP A 4 -17.79 16.57 -1.02
CA ASP A 4 -18.39 15.29 -0.66
C ASP A 4 -17.42 14.44 0.17
N LEU A 5 -16.12 14.47 -0.17
CA LEU A 5 -15.09 13.80 0.61
C LEU A 5 -14.96 14.40 2.02
N GLN A 6 -14.98 15.72 2.13
CA GLN A 6 -14.90 16.40 3.43
C GLN A 6 -16.12 16.08 4.31
N GLU A 7 -17.32 16.04 3.70
CA GLU A 7 -18.55 15.66 4.40
C GLU A 7 -18.47 14.21 4.89
N LEU A 8 -18.04 13.27 4.04
CA LEU A 8 -17.88 11.87 4.41
C LEU A 8 -16.86 11.69 5.55
N LEU A 9 -15.71 12.37 5.48
CA LEU A 9 -14.71 12.31 6.55
C LEU A 9 -15.23 12.91 7.86
N ALA A 10 -16.05 13.96 7.80
CA ALA A 10 -16.70 14.53 8.97
C ALA A 10 -17.70 13.53 9.59
N GLN A 11 -18.52 12.87 8.79
CA GLN A 11 -19.45 11.82 9.26
C GLN A 11 -18.68 10.67 9.93
N MET A 12 -17.60 10.17 9.29
CA MET A 12 -16.76 9.11 9.87
C MET A 12 -16.17 9.52 11.21
N ARG A 13 -15.71 10.76 11.34
CA ARG A 13 -15.22 11.30 12.62
C ARG A 13 -16.32 11.34 13.68
N ASP A 14 -17.51 11.80 13.31
CA ASP A 14 -18.64 11.93 14.24
C ASP A 14 -19.20 10.55 14.68
N GLU A 15 -18.88 9.50 13.91
CA GLU A 15 -19.13 8.09 14.23
C GLU A 15 -17.94 7.37 14.90
N ASP A 16 -16.98 8.14 15.47
CA ASP A 16 -15.80 7.64 16.17
C ASP A 16 -14.87 6.74 15.33
N CYS A 17 -14.83 6.91 14.01
CA CYS A 17 -13.85 6.23 13.18
C CYS A 17 -12.42 6.71 13.50
N GLY A 18 -11.63 5.86 14.16
CA GLY A 18 -10.27 6.19 14.58
C GLY A 18 -9.25 6.26 13.44
N VAL A 19 -9.47 5.52 12.34
CA VAL A 19 -8.58 5.47 11.17
C VAL A 19 -9.42 5.33 9.89
N VAL A 20 -9.06 6.08 8.87
CA VAL A 20 -9.62 5.96 7.52
C VAL A 20 -8.51 5.61 6.55
N SER A 21 -8.66 4.50 5.83
CA SER A 21 -7.81 4.14 4.70
C SER A 21 -8.57 4.39 3.40
N MET A 22 -7.97 5.14 2.48
CA MET A 22 -8.59 5.45 1.20
C MET A 22 -7.62 5.32 0.03
N GLU A 23 -8.14 4.89 -1.09
CA GLU A 23 -7.42 4.94 -2.35
C GLU A 23 -7.51 6.35 -2.94
N VAL A 24 -6.36 6.88 -3.37
CA VAL A 24 -6.27 8.17 -4.05
C VAL A 24 -5.82 7.95 -5.49
N SER A 25 -6.76 8.08 -6.43
CA SER A 25 -6.46 7.94 -7.85
C SER A 25 -5.69 9.15 -8.39
N SER A 26 -4.96 8.95 -9.50
CA SER A 26 -4.29 10.06 -10.19
C SER A 26 -5.26 11.13 -10.70
N HIS A 27 -6.47 10.74 -11.11
CA HIS A 27 -7.54 11.67 -11.46
C HIS A 27 -7.99 12.52 -10.27
N ALA A 28 -8.12 11.90 -9.08
CA ALA A 28 -8.50 12.61 -7.87
C ALA A 28 -7.47 13.69 -7.49
N LEU A 29 -6.18 13.41 -7.72
CA LEU A 29 -5.10 14.37 -7.49
C LEU A 29 -5.09 15.48 -8.55
N ASP A 30 -5.28 15.12 -9.83
CA ASP A 30 -5.27 16.06 -10.93
C ASP A 30 -6.45 17.04 -10.87
N LEU A 31 -7.62 16.56 -10.40
CA LEU A 31 -8.84 17.31 -10.21
C LEU A 31 -9.01 17.91 -8.80
N ASP A 32 -7.95 17.94 -8.00
CA ASP A 32 -7.93 18.47 -6.63
C ASP A 32 -9.03 17.92 -5.69
N ARG A 33 -9.49 16.67 -5.93
CA ARG A 33 -10.58 16.06 -5.13
C ARG A 33 -10.16 15.77 -3.68
N THR A 34 -8.86 15.71 -3.41
CA THR A 34 -8.30 15.51 -2.07
C THR A 34 -7.79 16.80 -1.44
N TRP A 35 -8.09 17.95 -2.05
CA TRP A 35 -7.68 19.25 -1.52
C TRP A 35 -8.18 19.44 -0.09
N ALA A 36 -7.36 20.06 0.75
CA ALA A 36 -7.61 20.29 2.17
C ALA A 36 -7.74 19.00 3.03
N THR A 37 -7.43 17.80 2.49
CA THR A 37 -7.36 16.58 3.29
C THR A 37 -5.96 16.44 3.89
N SER A 38 -5.89 16.31 5.23
CA SER A 38 -4.65 16.03 5.94
C SER A 38 -4.45 14.51 6.06
N PHE A 39 -3.40 13.98 5.46
CA PHE A 39 -3.03 12.58 5.57
C PHE A 39 -1.99 12.38 6.69
N ALA A 40 -2.18 11.39 7.55
CA ALA A 40 -1.16 10.99 8.51
C ALA A 40 -0.01 10.24 7.80
N VAL A 41 -0.36 9.40 6.83
CA VAL A 41 0.58 8.62 6.02
C VAL A 41 0.09 8.58 4.58
N THR A 42 1.00 8.75 3.62
CA THR A 42 0.76 8.50 2.19
C THR A 42 1.58 7.30 1.74
N ALA A 43 1.01 6.46 0.86
CA ALA A 43 1.69 5.26 0.36
C ALA A 43 1.70 5.22 -1.16
N PHE A 44 2.88 4.95 -1.74
CA PHE A 44 3.05 4.66 -3.17
C PHE A 44 3.26 3.16 -3.35
N THR A 45 2.28 2.50 -3.93
CA THR A 45 2.31 1.05 -4.17
C THR A 45 3.04 0.71 -5.46
N ASN A 46 2.54 1.22 -6.57
CA ASN A 46 3.15 1.05 -7.90
C ASN A 46 2.61 2.07 -8.91
N LEU A 47 3.18 2.03 -10.12
CA LEU A 47 2.65 2.67 -11.30
C LEU A 47 2.83 1.71 -12.46
N THR A 48 1.72 1.17 -12.95
CA THR A 48 1.65 0.25 -14.09
C THR A 48 0.86 0.90 -15.22
N GLN A 49 0.75 0.22 -16.36
CA GLN A 49 0.00 0.73 -17.50
C GLN A 49 -1.49 0.80 -17.17
N ASP A 50 -1.96 2.02 -16.87
CA ASP A 50 -3.35 2.35 -16.61
C ASP A 50 -3.57 3.84 -16.85
N HIS A 51 -4.82 4.26 -17.07
CA HIS A 51 -5.20 5.67 -17.21
C HIS A 51 -4.44 6.49 -18.27
N LEU A 52 -3.82 5.84 -19.28
CA LEU A 52 -3.10 6.52 -20.36
C LEU A 52 -4.06 7.17 -21.37
N ASP A 53 -5.31 6.77 -21.41
CA ASP A 53 -6.40 7.45 -22.11
C ASP A 53 -6.57 8.89 -21.60
N TYR A 54 -6.41 9.11 -20.29
CA TYR A 54 -6.49 10.42 -19.64
C TYR A 54 -5.12 11.13 -19.64
N HIS A 55 -4.10 10.53 -19.04
CA HIS A 55 -2.81 11.18 -18.79
C HIS A 55 -1.90 11.26 -20.03
N LYS A 56 -2.20 10.51 -21.10
CA LYS A 56 -1.46 10.45 -22.39
C LYS A 56 -0.06 9.86 -22.29
N THR A 57 0.72 10.12 -21.23
CA THR A 57 2.08 9.60 -21.04
C THR A 57 2.27 9.07 -19.61
N PHE A 58 3.24 8.18 -19.42
CA PHE A 58 3.63 7.68 -18.10
C PHE A 58 4.18 8.79 -17.22
N GLU A 59 4.91 9.75 -17.78
CA GLU A 59 5.49 10.88 -17.06
C GLU A 59 4.39 11.78 -16.50
N SER A 60 3.35 12.07 -17.29
CA SER A 60 2.18 12.85 -16.84
C SER A 60 1.41 12.10 -15.76
N TYR A 61 1.19 10.79 -15.94
CA TYR A 61 0.55 9.94 -14.94
C TYR A 61 1.34 9.90 -13.63
N PHE A 62 2.67 9.72 -13.71
CA PHE A 62 3.53 9.78 -12.55
C PHE A 62 3.52 11.15 -11.87
N ALA A 63 3.57 12.23 -12.64
CA ALA A 63 3.54 13.59 -12.10
C ALA A 63 2.25 13.84 -11.29
N ALA A 64 1.10 13.37 -11.78
CA ALA A 64 -0.16 13.45 -11.06
C ALA A 64 -0.11 12.67 -9.73
N LYS A 65 0.34 11.40 -9.73
CA LYS A 65 0.51 10.61 -8.50
C LYS A 65 1.52 11.23 -7.53
N ALA A 66 2.61 11.79 -8.03
CA ALA A 66 3.67 12.38 -7.20
C ALA A 66 3.18 13.61 -6.42
N ARG A 67 2.09 14.26 -6.82
CA ARG A 67 1.48 15.38 -6.07
C ARG A 67 1.14 14.99 -4.63
N LEU A 68 0.68 13.75 -4.38
CA LEU A 68 0.37 13.26 -3.03
C LEU A 68 1.59 13.23 -2.10
N PHE A 69 2.79 13.28 -2.66
CA PHE A 69 4.06 13.24 -1.94
C PHE A 69 4.78 14.61 -1.93
N SER A 70 4.10 15.65 -2.36
CA SER A 70 4.61 17.02 -2.36
C SER A 70 4.48 17.68 -0.98
N LYS A 71 4.94 18.92 -0.88
CA LYS A 71 4.78 19.77 0.32
C LYS A 71 3.30 20.13 0.62
N ASP A 72 2.43 20.02 -0.37
CA ASP A 72 1.01 20.32 -0.21
C ASP A 72 0.28 19.23 0.62
N TYR A 73 0.90 18.06 0.73
CA TYR A 73 0.46 16.94 1.56
C TYR A 73 1.57 16.53 2.53
N PRO A 74 1.76 17.30 3.64
CA PRO A 74 2.85 17.05 4.60
C PRO A 74 2.53 15.82 5.47
N ALA A 75 2.81 14.63 4.96
CA ALA A 75 2.54 13.34 5.61
C ALA A 75 3.82 12.52 5.74
N LYS A 76 3.82 11.53 6.63
CA LYS A 76 4.78 10.42 6.58
C LYS A 76 4.54 9.62 5.31
N ARG A 77 5.58 8.95 4.79
CA ARG A 77 5.53 8.33 3.46
C ARG A 77 5.97 6.89 3.50
N VAL A 78 5.25 6.03 2.78
CA VAL A 78 5.70 4.68 2.45
C VAL A 78 5.87 4.60 0.94
N ILE A 79 7.04 4.21 0.46
CA ILE A 79 7.34 4.18 -0.97
C ILE A 79 7.84 2.79 -1.35
N ASN A 80 7.07 2.09 -2.19
CA ASN A 80 7.53 0.88 -2.83
C ASN A 80 8.55 1.25 -3.92
N ILE A 81 9.80 0.82 -3.72
CA ILE A 81 10.92 1.12 -4.63
C ILE A 81 11.25 -0.03 -5.61
N GLU A 82 10.35 -1.01 -5.75
CA GLU A 82 10.53 -2.11 -6.70
C GLU A 82 10.59 -1.61 -8.14
N SER A 83 9.76 -0.65 -8.49
CA SER A 83 9.72 -0.05 -9.81
C SER A 83 10.66 1.15 -9.97
N ALA A 84 11.02 1.48 -11.24
CA ALA A 84 11.77 2.69 -11.56
C ALA A 84 11.04 3.96 -11.08
N TRP A 85 9.70 3.97 -11.13
CA TRP A 85 8.89 5.10 -10.68
C TRP A 85 8.92 5.29 -9.17
N GLY A 86 8.94 4.21 -8.39
CA GLY A 86 9.12 4.29 -6.94
C GLY A 86 10.50 4.83 -6.57
N LYS A 87 11.55 4.39 -7.27
CA LYS A 87 12.91 4.92 -7.08
C LYS A 87 13.01 6.40 -7.45
N GLU A 88 12.33 6.82 -8.52
CA GLU A 88 12.28 8.22 -8.93
C GLU A 88 11.51 9.07 -7.92
N LEU A 89 10.38 8.56 -7.40
CA LEU A 89 9.62 9.24 -6.34
C LEU A 89 10.46 9.42 -5.08
N LEU A 90 11.20 8.39 -4.67
CA LEU A 90 12.10 8.47 -3.51
C LEU A 90 13.12 9.58 -3.66
N LYS A 91 13.75 9.71 -4.84
CA LYS A 91 14.71 10.80 -5.13
C LYS A 91 14.08 12.18 -4.97
N ARG A 92 12.84 12.35 -5.42
CA ARG A 92 12.10 13.63 -5.28
C ARG A 92 11.73 13.94 -3.83
N CYS A 93 11.59 12.91 -2.99
CA CYS A 93 11.19 13.04 -1.59
C CYS A 93 12.35 13.13 -0.60
N SER A 94 13.60 12.97 -1.03
CA SER A 94 14.80 12.76 -0.19
C SER A 94 15.15 13.88 0.80
N ALA A 95 14.45 15.00 0.75
CA ALA A 95 14.69 16.12 1.69
C ALA A 95 14.21 15.85 3.13
N ASN A 96 13.55 14.73 3.42
CA ASN A 96 13.07 14.38 4.76
C ASN A 96 13.07 12.85 4.97
N GLU A 97 14.25 12.26 5.03
CA GLU A 97 14.46 10.81 5.09
C GLU A 97 13.81 10.14 6.32
N ASP A 98 13.77 10.81 7.47
CA ASP A 98 13.17 10.28 8.70
C ASP A 98 11.66 10.03 8.60
N ALA A 99 11.00 10.70 7.67
CA ALA A 99 9.57 10.56 7.42
C ALA A 99 9.25 9.50 6.34
N ILE A 100 10.25 8.80 5.79
CA ILE A 100 10.08 7.85 4.69
C ILE A 100 10.41 6.43 5.17
N ILE A 101 9.53 5.48 4.86
CA ILE A 101 9.81 4.05 4.91
C ILE A 101 9.78 3.54 3.47
N THR A 102 10.86 2.88 3.04
CA THR A 102 10.93 2.22 1.74
C THR A 102 10.58 0.74 1.86
N THR A 103 9.83 0.22 0.88
CA THR A 103 9.47 -1.19 0.75
C THR A 103 9.91 -1.72 -0.61
N GLY A 104 10.24 -3.00 -0.71
CA GLY A 104 10.65 -3.65 -1.95
C GLY A 104 11.27 -5.01 -1.70
N PHE A 105 11.54 -5.78 -2.75
CA PHE A 105 12.20 -7.09 -2.60
C PHE A 105 13.71 -7.00 -2.44
N ASP A 106 14.31 -5.91 -2.89
CA ASP A 106 15.74 -5.69 -2.76
C ASP A 106 16.11 -5.25 -1.33
N ALA A 107 17.25 -5.73 -0.84
CA ALA A 107 17.74 -5.44 0.52
C ALA A 107 18.09 -3.95 0.75
N SER A 108 18.08 -3.12 -0.28
CA SER A 108 18.18 -1.66 -0.14
C SER A 108 16.92 -1.02 0.43
N ALA A 109 15.77 -1.72 0.41
CA ALA A 109 14.55 -1.26 1.06
C ALA A 109 14.61 -1.48 2.58
N GLN A 110 14.04 -0.56 3.36
CA GLN A 110 14.00 -0.66 4.83
C GLN A 110 13.09 -1.79 5.31
N ILE A 111 12.07 -2.15 4.51
CA ILE A 111 11.24 -3.33 4.70
C ILE A 111 11.35 -4.17 3.43
N HIS A 112 11.96 -5.35 3.55
CA HIS A 112 12.14 -6.30 2.44
C HIS A 112 12.01 -7.74 2.93
N PRO A 113 11.61 -8.69 2.07
CA PRO A 113 11.53 -10.08 2.46
C PRO A 113 12.93 -10.72 2.46
N VAL A 114 13.24 -11.44 3.54
CA VAL A 114 14.43 -12.32 3.65
C VAL A 114 14.09 -13.71 3.12
N ALA A 115 12.85 -14.15 3.35
CA ALA A 115 12.32 -15.42 2.86
C ALA A 115 10.83 -15.29 2.56
N VAL A 116 10.36 -15.98 1.53
CA VAL A 116 8.94 -16.07 1.17
C VAL A 116 8.62 -17.50 0.77
N GLU A 117 7.62 -18.08 1.42
CA GLU A 117 7.07 -19.39 1.12
C GLU A 117 5.63 -19.25 0.66
N TYR A 118 5.39 -19.49 -0.63
CA TYR A 118 4.05 -19.43 -1.23
C TYR A 118 3.33 -20.76 -1.06
N GLY A 119 2.29 -20.80 -0.24
CA GLY A 119 1.36 -21.91 -0.16
C GLY A 119 0.20 -21.77 -1.16
N SER A 120 -0.72 -22.73 -1.14
CA SER A 120 -1.91 -22.71 -2.01
C SER A 120 -3.02 -21.75 -1.53
N ALA A 121 -3.02 -21.36 -0.25
CA ALA A 121 -4.04 -20.52 0.35
C ALA A 121 -3.47 -19.39 1.22
N GLU A 122 -2.19 -19.47 1.54
CA GLU A 122 -1.52 -18.55 2.45
C GLU A 122 -0.07 -18.35 2.02
N THR A 123 0.56 -17.32 2.52
CA THR A 123 1.98 -17.05 2.31
C THR A 123 2.64 -16.86 3.67
N THR A 124 3.76 -17.55 3.89
CA THR A 124 4.65 -17.28 5.02
C THR A 124 5.79 -16.37 4.56
N VAL A 125 5.97 -15.27 5.26
CA VAL A 125 7.04 -14.31 4.95
C VAL A 125 7.90 -14.04 6.17
N THR A 126 9.21 -13.95 5.96
CA THR A 126 10.15 -13.36 6.91
C THR A 126 10.57 -12.01 6.36
N LEU A 127 10.10 -10.93 6.99
CA LEU A 127 10.50 -9.56 6.65
C LEU A 127 11.67 -9.12 7.49
N SER A 128 12.68 -8.52 6.87
CA SER A 128 13.62 -7.63 7.54
C SER A 128 12.95 -6.25 7.68
N VAL A 129 12.86 -5.79 8.92
CA VAL A 129 12.27 -4.50 9.28
C VAL A 129 13.31 -3.70 10.05
N ARG A 130 13.94 -2.73 9.41
CA ARG A 130 15.02 -1.94 10.00
C ARG A 130 16.13 -2.81 10.64
N GLY A 131 16.49 -3.91 9.97
CA GLY A 131 17.55 -4.83 10.40
C GLY A 131 17.13 -5.91 11.40
N SER A 132 15.85 -5.97 11.79
CA SER A 132 15.29 -7.03 12.62
C SER A 132 14.36 -7.92 11.79
N ASN A 133 14.45 -9.23 11.96
CA ASN A 133 13.59 -10.15 11.22
C ASN A 133 12.31 -10.48 11.98
N ILE A 134 11.19 -10.50 11.26
CA ILE A 134 9.90 -10.93 11.78
C ILE A 134 9.25 -11.92 10.80
N THR A 135 8.79 -13.05 11.29
CA THR A 135 8.16 -14.11 10.49
C THR A 135 6.69 -14.22 10.86
N PHE A 136 5.82 -14.25 9.86
CA PHE A 136 4.39 -14.47 10.01
C PHE A 136 3.78 -15.06 8.75
N THR A 137 2.60 -15.69 8.91
CA THR A 137 1.80 -16.23 7.81
C THR A 137 0.53 -15.41 7.69
N TYR A 138 0.07 -15.18 6.46
CA TYR A 138 -1.16 -14.43 6.17
C TYR A 138 -1.94 -15.10 5.02
N PRO A 139 -3.30 -14.98 4.99
CA PRO A 139 -4.16 -15.75 4.08
C PRO A 139 -4.32 -15.12 2.69
N LEU A 140 -3.23 -14.61 2.11
CA LEU A 140 -3.18 -14.09 0.75
C LEU A 140 -2.00 -14.73 0.02
N VAL A 141 -2.15 -14.98 -1.28
CA VAL A 141 -1.12 -15.61 -2.12
C VAL A 141 -0.65 -14.68 -3.23
N GLY A 142 0.56 -14.91 -3.71
CA GLY A 142 1.13 -14.19 -4.84
C GLY A 142 2.09 -13.05 -4.44
N ARG A 143 3.06 -12.81 -5.34
CA ARG A 143 4.13 -11.83 -5.14
C ARG A 143 3.60 -10.42 -4.87
N PHE A 144 2.56 -10.00 -5.62
CA PHE A 144 1.97 -8.67 -5.45
C PHE A 144 1.35 -8.47 -4.05
N ASN A 145 0.84 -9.54 -3.41
CA ASN A 145 0.37 -9.46 -2.04
C ASN A 145 1.50 -9.31 -1.02
N VAL A 146 2.69 -9.83 -1.30
CA VAL A 146 3.89 -9.54 -0.47
C VAL A 146 4.21 -8.05 -0.54
N GLU A 147 4.15 -7.42 -1.72
CA GLU A 147 4.35 -5.96 -1.88
C GLU A 147 3.29 -5.16 -1.13
N ASN A 148 2.03 -5.56 -1.23
CA ASN A 148 0.92 -4.93 -0.52
C ASN A 148 1.09 -5.03 1.00
N ILE A 149 1.46 -6.22 1.51
CA ILE A 149 1.71 -6.47 2.93
C ILE A 149 2.89 -5.62 3.44
N MET A 150 3.99 -5.54 2.71
CA MET A 150 5.11 -4.68 3.09
C MET A 150 4.70 -3.21 3.16
N THR A 151 3.88 -2.75 2.22
CA THR A 151 3.36 -1.38 2.21
C THR A 151 2.44 -1.13 3.41
N ALA A 152 1.49 -2.03 3.67
CA ALA A 152 0.60 -1.95 4.84
C ALA A 152 1.40 -1.97 6.16
N PHE A 153 2.43 -2.81 6.24
CA PHE A 153 3.35 -2.90 7.37
C PHE A 153 4.04 -1.53 7.63
N GLY A 154 4.57 -0.91 6.58
CA GLY A 154 5.21 0.40 6.66
C GLY A 154 4.24 1.51 7.10
N VAL A 155 2.99 1.50 6.61
CA VAL A 155 1.94 2.43 7.02
C VAL A 155 1.63 2.26 8.51
N ALA A 156 1.42 1.04 8.99
CA ALA A 156 1.12 0.76 10.39
C ALA A 156 2.28 1.16 11.32
N MET A 157 3.54 0.94 10.88
CA MET A 157 4.70 1.45 11.63
C MET A 157 4.72 2.98 11.76
N HIS A 158 4.36 3.70 10.70
CA HIS A 158 4.25 5.16 10.75
C HIS A 158 3.12 5.64 11.66
N LEU A 159 2.08 4.85 11.84
CA LEU A 159 1.00 5.09 12.80
C LEU A 159 1.39 4.74 14.25
N GLY A 160 2.58 4.18 14.48
CA GLY A 160 3.14 3.91 15.80
C GLY A 160 2.92 2.48 16.31
N TYR A 161 2.39 1.57 15.50
CA TYR A 161 2.24 0.17 15.90
C TYR A 161 3.58 -0.56 15.91
N LEU A 162 3.74 -1.48 16.86
CA LEU A 162 4.92 -2.33 16.96
C LEU A 162 4.92 -3.42 15.87
N PRO A 163 6.09 -3.81 15.33
CA PRO A 163 6.20 -4.85 14.31
C PRO A 163 5.49 -6.17 14.69
N SER A 164 5.57 -6.60 15.95
CA SER A 164 4.88 -7.80 16.43
C SER A 164 3.37 -7.69 16.36
N THR A 165 2.80 -6.55 16.75
CA THR A 165 1.37 -6.27 16.68
C THR A 165 0.87 -6.24 15.24
N ILE A 166 1.67 -5.65 14.33
CA ILE A 166 1.34 -5.60 12.90
C ILE A 166 1.33 -7.02 12.32
N ALA A 167 2.37 -7.82 12.61
CA ALA A 167 2.45 -9.20 12.14
C ALA A 167 1.30 -10.07 12.66
N GLU A 168 0.88 -9.86 13.91
CA GLU A 168 -0.27 -10.57 14.49
C GLU A 168 -1.58 -10.19 13.78
N ALA A 169 -1.83 -8.89 13.55
CA ALA A 169 -3.02 -8.42 12.85
C ALA A 169 -3.10 -8.91 11.39
N LEU A 170 -1.96 -9.05 10.71
CA LEU A 170 -1.91 -9.51 9.33
C LEU A 170 -2.22 -11.01 9.17
N ARG A 171 -2.12 -11.82 10.23
CA ARG A 171 -2.52 -13.24 10.19
C ARG A 171 -4.00 -13.43 9.89
N ASP A 172 -4.82 -12.48 10.33
CA ASP A 172 -6.26 -12.50 10.16
C ASP A 172 -6.72 -11.50 9.07
N ALA A 173 -5.79 -11.05 8.20
CA ALA A 173 -6.10 -10.11 7.14
C ALA A 173 -7.17 -10.68 6.20
N PRO A 174 -8.33 -10.03 6.01
CA PRO A 174 -9.37 -10.54 5.15
C PRO A 174 -8.92 -10.51 3.69
N ALA A 175 -9.32 -11.52 2.92
CA ALA A 175 -9.20 -11.47 1.47
C ALA A 175 -10.10 -10.36 0.92
N VAL A 176 -9.59 -9.57 -0.03
CA VAL A 176 -10.39 -8.55 -0.70
C VAL A 176 -11.24 -9.24 -1.77
N PRO A 177 -12.59 -9.13 -1.73
CA PRO A 177 -13.44 -9.71 -2.74
C PRO A 177 -13.08 -9.20 -4.15
N GLY A 178 -12.99 -10.12 -5.13
CA GLY A 178 -12.63 -9.77 -6.51
C GLY A 178 -11.17 -9.33 -6.70
N ARG A 179 -10.27 -9.62 -5.76
CA ARG A 179 -8.83 -9.38 -5.89
C ARG A 179 -8.06 -10.65 -5.59
N PHE A 180 -7.81 -11.44 -6.62
CA PHE A 180 -7.20 -12.77 -6.53
C PHE A 180 -7.85 -13.65 -5.44
N GLN A 181 -9.17 -13.52 -5.34
CA GLN A 181 -9.98 -14.20 -4.33
C GLN A 181 -10.12 -15.67 -4.68
N ARG A 182 -9.70 -16.57 -3.77
CA ARG A 182 -9.95 -18.00 -3.96
C ARG A 182 -11.44 -18.30 -3.79
N VAL A 183 -12.04 -18.89 -4.82
CA VAL A 183 -13.40 -19.44 -4.76
C VAL A 183 -13.32 -20.83 -4.18
N ARG A 184 -14.03 -21.07 -3.06
CA ARG A 184 -14.20 -22.41 -2.50
C ARG A 184 -15.41 -23.07 -3.16
N THR A 185 -15.22 -24.23 -3.76
CA THR A 185 -16.30 -25.06 -4.28
C THR A 185 -16.45 -26.32 -3.42
N GLU A 186 -17.65 -26.86 -3.30
CA GLU A 186 -17.90 -28.08 -2.53
C GLU A 186 -17.16 -29.32 -3.06
N HIS A 187 -16.65 -29.26 -4.31
CA HIS A 187 -15.94 -30.32 -4.98
C HIS A 187 -14.64 -29.78 -5.57
N ASP A 188 -13.67 -29.48 -4.71
CA ASP A 188 -12.40 -28.87 -5.15
C ASP A 188 -11.50 -29.79 -6.00
N GLY A 189 -11.90 -30.99 -6.41
CA GLY A 189 -11.24 -31.90 -7.39
C GLY A 189 -9.74 -31.68 -7.66
N GLY A 190 -9.00 -31.02 -6.77
CA GLY A 190 -7.60 -30.59 -6.93
C GLY A 190 -7.40 -29.32 -7.76
N VAL A 191 -8.46 -28.61 -8.16
CA VAL A 191 -8.38 -27.35 -8.93
C VAL A 191 -8.66 -26.17 -7.99
N SER A 192 -7.77 -25.18 -7.99
CA SER A 192 -8.01 -23.90 -7.31
C SER A 192 -8.49 -22.85 -8.31
N VAL A 193 -9.62 -22.23 -8.02
CA VAL A 193 -10.21 -21.16 -8.85
C VAL A 193 -10.05 -19.83 -8.12
N TYR A 194 -9.62 -18.80 -8.84
CA TYR A 194 -9.45 -17.45 -8.32
C TYR A 194 -10.26 -16.47 -9.18
N VAL A 195 -10.81 -15.44 -8.54
CA VAL A 195 -11.46 -14.30 -9.18
C VAL A 195 -10.61 -13.05 -8.94
N ASP A 196 -10.29 -12.33 -10.03
CA ASP A 196 -9.55 -11.08 -10.01
C ASP A 196 -10.32 -9.99 -10.79
#